data_3f4694ffc424bb14e460497bd8b5fcfd
#
_entry.id   3f4694ffc424bb14e460497bd8b5fcfd
#
_cell.length_a   1.000
_cell.length_b   1.000
_cell.length_c   1.000
_cell.angle_alpha   90.00
_cell.angle_beta   90.00
_cell.angle_gamma   90.00
#
_symmetry.space_group_name_H-M   'P 1'
#
loop_
_entity.id
_entity.type
_entity.pdbx_description
1 polymer ?
#
loop_
_entity_poly.entity_id
_entity_poly.type
_entity_poly.pdbx_seq_one_letter_code
_entity_poly.pdbx_strand_id
1 'polypeptide(L)'
;MRWKQIGQWWLLVLALLLGGLLGSLPGQAASNTPASGFILTPLLPKDQLDKQAGYFNMKVTPGTTSTFRVSVSNPGKSAITLQVTPVNATTSDAGSVAYVPSKRHDPSATTTFTDMTSSSVVVKLAAHQAKTVAFKTTIPKSGFQGEVLGGLFVTNPTANAARPTTSQGFMLKNRYAEV
;
A
#
# COMPACT_ATOMS: atom_id res chain seq x y z
N MET A 1 -25.58 -20.89 -68.94
CA MET A 1 -26.20 -20.74 -67.60
C MET A 1 -25.18 -20.76 -66.46
N ARG A 2 -24.13 -19.92 -66.48
CA ARG A 2 -23.08 -19.94 -65.40
C ARG A 2 -22.71 -18.53 -64.88
N TRP A 3 -23.35 -17.50 -65.30
CA TRP A 3 -23.03 -16.11 -64.88
C TRP A 3 -23.82 -15.60 -63.67
N LYS A 4 -24.88 -16.26 -63.26
CA LYS A 4 -25.66 -15.86 -62.08
C LYS A 4 -25.00 -16.27 -60.73
N GLN A 5 -24.09 -17.20 -60.75
CA GLN A 5 -23.43 -17.69 -59.52
C GLN A 5 -22.26 -16.77 -59.08
N ILE A 6 -21.62 -16.08 -60.01
CA ILE A 6 -20.45 -15.21 -59.71
C ILE A 6 -20.90 -13.95 -58.94
N GLY A 7 -22.08 -13.41 -59.23
CA GLY A 7 -22.61 -12.24 -58.52
C GLY A 7 -22.94 -12.48 -57.03
N GLN A 8 -23.35 -13.71 -56.71
CA GLN A 8 -23.69 -14.04 -55.31
C GLN A 8 -22.48 -14.17 -54.40
N TRP A 9 -21.33 -14.60 -54.92
CA TRP A 9 -20.09 -14.71 -54.15
C TRP A 9 -19.47 -13.34 -53.86
N TRP A 10 -19.59 -12.39 -54.77
CA TRP A 10 -19.12 -10.99 -54.58
C TRP A 10 -19.91 -10.28 -53.48
N LEU A 11 -21.22 -10.51 -53.37
CA LEU A 11 -22.06 -9.96 -52.29
C LEU A 11 -21.70 -10.53 -50.93
N LEU A 12 -21.33 -11.80 -50.82
CA LEU A 12 -20.91 -12.41 -49.57
C LEU A 12 -19.52 -11.89 -49.13
N VAL A 13 -18.58 -11.68 -50.04
CA VAL A 13 -17.26 -11.12 -49.75
C VAL A 13 -17.40 -9.67 -49.35
N LEU A 14 -18.29 -8.89 -49.97
CA LEU A 14 -18.52 -7.49 -49.58
C LEU A 14 -19.18 -7.37 -48.21
N ALA A 15 -20.10 -8.28 -47.87
CA ALA A 15 -20.73 -8.33 -46.55
C ALA A 15 -19.71 -8.68 -45.42
N LEU A 16 -18.73 -9.56 -45.74
CA LEU A 16 -17.67 -9.92 -44.79
C LEU A 16 -16.69 -8.77 -44.56
N LEU A 17 -16.42 -7.95 -45.58
CA LEU A 17 -15.53 -6.75 -45.47
C LEU A 17 -16.20 -5.60 -44.72
N LEU A 18 -17.53 -5.41 -44.85
CA LEU A 18 -18.25 -4.38 -44.07
C LEU A 18 -18.48 -4.77 -42.61
N GLY A 19 -18.55 -6.08 -42.28
CA GLY A 19 -18.69 -6.57 -40.91
C GLY A 19 -17.46 -6.36 -40.03
N GLY A 20 -16.28 -6.20 -40.64
CA GLY A 20 -15.02 -6.00 -39.94
C GLY A 20 -14.78 -4.57 -39.39
N LEU A 21 -15.55 -3.57 -39.83
CA LEU A 21 -15.34 -2.17 -39.43
C LEU A 21 -16.15 -1.72 -38.20
N LEU A 22 -17.00 -2.56 -37.65
CA LEU A 22 -17.89 -2.19 -36.52
C LEU A 22 -17.43 -2.76 -35.15
N GLY A 23 -16.22 -3.30 -35.04
CA GLY A 23 -15.76 -4.07 -33.89
C GLY A 23 -14.68 -3.47 -33.00
N SER A 24 -14.26 -2.24 -33.18
CA SER A 24 -13.35 -1.60 -32.20
C SER A 24 -14.13 -0.69 -31.26
N LEU A 25 -14.81 -1.32 -30.28
CA LEU A 25 -15.16 -0.60 -29.06
C LEU A 25 -13.83 -0.13 -28.42
N PRO A 26 -13.67 1.18 -28.14
CA PRO A 26 -12.52 1.61 -27.39
C PRO A 26 -12.55 0.85 -26.06
N GLY A 27 -11.59 -0.05 -25.86
CA GLY A 27 -11.38 -0.70 -24.57
C GLY A 27 -11.29 0.41 -23.53
N GLN A 28 -12.24 0.47 -22.60
CA GLN A 28 -12.13 1.34 -21.46
C GLN A 28 -10.85 0.92 -20.74
N ALA A 29 -9.82 1.76 -20.82
CA ALA A 29 -8.64 1.59 -20.00
C ALA A 29 -9.13 1.53 -18.55
N ALA A 30 -9.02 0.36 -17.92
CA ALA A 30 -9.33 0.20 -16.51
C ALA A 30 -8.54 1.28 -15.78
N SER A 31 -9.22 2.19 -15.09
CA SER A 31 -8.53 3.21 -14.31
C SER A 31 -7.77 2.48 -13.21
N ASN A 32 -6.44 2.48 -13.27
CA ASN A 32 -5.55 1.90 -12.27
C ASN A 32 -5.57 2.69 -10.94
N THR A 33 -6.64 3.41 -10.65
CA THR A 33 -6.80 4.10 -9.37
C THR A 33 -7.06 3.04 -8.31
N PRO A 34 -6.19 2.90 -7.31
CA PRO A 34 -6.40 1.94 -6.22
C PRO A 34 -7.76 2.17 -5.56
N ALA A 35 -8.42 1.11 -5.14
CA ALA A 35 -9.71 1.19 -4.42
C ALA A 35 -9.62 2.06 -3.15
N SER A 36 -8.43 2.18 -2.55
CA SER A 36 -8.11 3.05 -1.42
C SER A 36 -8.08 4.55 -1.76
N GLY A 37 -7.98 4.92 -3.05
CA GLY A 37 -7.82 6.32 -3.48
C GLY A 37 -6.43 6.93 -3.19
N PHE A 38 -5.49 6.17 -2.66
CA PHE A 38 -4.09 6.57 -2.43
C PHE A 38 -3.14 5.38 -2.61
N ILE A 39 -1.85 5.67 -2.76
CA ILE A 39 -0.79 4.66 -2.81
C ILE A 39 0.21 4.97 -1.70
N LEU A 40 0.60 3.95 -0.95
CA LEU A 40 1.67 4.02 0.04
C LEU A 40 2.81 3.10 -0.41
N THR A 41 4.02 3.65 -0.55
CA THR A 41 5.20 2.91 -1.01
C THR A 41 6.33 3.08 0.01
N PRO A 42 6.90 1.99 0.57
CA PRO A 42 8.05 2.07 1.44
C PRO A 42 9.29 2.51 0.65
N LEU A 43 10.07 3.42 1.21
CA LEU A 43 11.37 3.82 0.68
C LEU A 43 12.45 3.05 1.45
N LEU A 44 12.72 1.84 1.00
CA LEU A 44 13.56 0.88 1.69
C LEU A 44 15.02 1.33 1.74
N PRO A 45 15.68 1.27 2.91
CA PRO A 45 17.09 1.60 3.04
C PRO A 45 17.97 0.49 2.41
N LYS A 46 19.20 0.85 2.04
CA LYS A 46 20.12 -0.07 1.38
C LYS A 46 20.67 -1.16 2.30
N ASP A 47 20.64 -0.91 3.61
CA ASP A 47 21.21 -1.74 4.68
C ASP A 47 20.20 -2.64 5.39
N GLN A 48 18.98 -2.80 4.81
CA GLN A 48 18.04 -3.76 5.38
C GLN A 48 18.52 -5.22 5.22
N LEU A 49 18.08 -6.10 6.13
CA LEU A 49 18.52 -7.49 6.21
C LEU A 49 18.16 -8.30 4.96
N ASP A 50 16.93 -8.14 4.47
CA ASP A 50 16.46 -8.80 3.25
C ASP A 50 16.18 -7.75 2.17
N LYS A 51 17.03 -7.70 1.17
CA LYS A 51 16.95 -6.74 0.07
C LYS A 51 15.81 -7.03 -0.92
N GLN A 52 15.24 -8.23 -0.87
CA GLN A 52 14.11 -8.62 -1.71
C GLN A 52 12.76 -8.39 -1.04
N ALA A 53 12.76 -8.13 0.29
CA ALA A 53 11.55 -7.83 1.02
C ALA A 53 10.93 -6.51 0.56
N GLY A 54 9.64 -6.50 0.27
CA GLY A 54 8.87 -5.30 -0.03
C GLY A 54 8.48 -4.48 1.19
N TYR A 55 9.09 -4.72 2.36
CA TYR A 55 8.83 -4.10 3.64
C TYR A 55 10.15 -3.82 4.38
N PHE A 56 10.12 -2.94 5.39
CA PHE A 56 11.30 -2.65 6.19
C PHE A 56 11.66 -3.87 7.06
N ASN A 57 12.87 -4.39 6.88
CA ASN A 57 13.42 -5.49 7.65
C ASN A 57 14.82 -5.09 8.13
N MET A 58 14.90 -4.60 9.37
CA MET A 58 16.10 -3.94 9.90
C MET A 58 16.65 -4.69 11.10
N LYS A 59 17.96 -4.85 11.14
CA LYS A 59 18.69 -5.14 12.38
C LYS A 59 18.90 -3.82 13.10
N VAL A 60 18.46 -3.73 14.34
CA VAL A 60 18.57 -2.50 15.13
C VAL A 60 19.57 -2.66 16.28
N THR A 61 20.17 -1.55 16.70
CA THR A 61 21.12 -1.48 17.82
C THR A 61 20.50 -0.70 18.96
N PRO A 62 20.61 -1.16 20.24
CA PRO A 62 20.11 -0.41 21.37
C PRO A 62 20.63 1.02 21.43
N GLY A 63 19.76 1.96 21.79
CA GLY A 63 20.08 3.39 21.91
C GLY A 63 20.18 4.15 20.58
N THR A 64 20.04 3.49 19.44
CA THR A 64 20.10 4.16 18.12
C THR A 64 18.74 4.66 17.67
N THR A 65 18.74 5.60 16.73
CA THR A 65 17.52 6.09 16.06
C THR A 65 17.59 5.80 14.56
N SER A 66 16.59 5.11 14.06
CA SER A 66 16.38 4.88 12.64
C SER A 66 15.28 5.77 12.09
N THR A 67 15.30 6.04 10.79
CA THR A 67 14.25 6.81 10.13
C THR A 67 13.66 6.01 9.01
N PHE A 68 12.37 5.64 9.14
CA PHE A 68 11.60 5.00 8.11
C PHE A 68 10.92 6.05 7.23
N ARG A 69 11.03 5.92 5.93
CA ARG A 69 10.43 6.83 4.96
C ARG A 69 9.45 6.09 4.07
N VAL A 70 8.31 6.70 3.85
CA VAL A 70 7.30 6.19 2.91
C VAL A 70 6.89 7.29 1.96
N SER A 71 6.66 6.95 0.71
CA SER A 71 6.02 7.84 -0.26
C SER A 71 4.51 7.63 -0.19
N VAL A 72 3.79 8.70 0.04
CA VAL A 72 2.32 8.72 0.02
C VAL A 72 1.89 9.48 -1.22
N SER A 73 1.12 8.87 -2.11
CA SER A 73 0.70 9.50 -3.36
C SER A 73 -0.82 9.46 -3.55
N ASN A 74 -1.31 10.50 -4.17
CA ASN A 74 -2.69 10.68 -4.58
C ASN A 74 -2.79 10.53 -6.09
N PRO A 75 -3.22 9.38 -6.63
CA PRO A 75 -3.42 9.19 -8.07
C PRO A 75 -4.73 9.85 -8.58
N GLY A 76 -5.59 10.30 -7.67
CA GLY A 76 -6.89 10.90 -7.97
C GLY A 76 -6.81 12.32 -8.52
N LYS A 77 -7.95 12.80 -9.05
CA LYS A 77 -8.11 14.13 -9.64
C LYS A 77 -8.48 15.22 -8.62
N SER A 78 -8.74 14.87 -7.39
CA SER A 78 -9.12 15.78 -6.30
C SER A 78 -8.10 15.74 -5.17
N ALA A 79 -7.94 16.84 -4.45
CA ALA A 79 -7.09 16.88 -3.28
C ALA A 79 -7.63 15.95 -2.17
N ILE A 80 -6.72 15.31 -1.43
CA ILE A 80 -7.05 14.45 -0.30
C ILE A 80 -6.22 14.81 0.92
N THR A 81 -6.78 14.53 2.11
CA THR A 81 -6.04 14.61 3.37
C THR A 81 -5.94 13.19 3.92
N LEU A 82 -4.71 12.76 4.23
CA LEU A 82 -4.45 11.45 4.79
C LEU A 82 -3.79 11.57 6.15
N GLN A 83 -4.10 10.66 7.04
CA GLN A 83 -3.41 10.49 8.31
C GLN A 83 -2.64 9.17 8.26
N VAL A 84 -1.33 9.22 8.46
CA VAL A 84 -0.44 8.06 8.54
C VAL A 84 -0.10 7.82 9.99
N THR A 85 -0.50 6.69 10.53
CA THR A 85 -0.40 6.37 11.96
C THR A 85 0.43 5.11 12.16
N PRO A 86 1.52 5.15 12.95
CA PRO A 86 2.21 3.95 13.40
C PRO A 86 1.29 3.08 14.26
N VAL A 87 1.31 1.78 14.03
CA VAL A 87 0.50 0.81 14.76
C VAL A 87 1.33 -0.42 15.10
N ASN A 88 1.03 -1.04 16.23
CA ASN A 88 1.61 -2.34 16.59
C ASN A 88 0.97 -3.45 15.77
N ALA A 89 1.72 -4.52 15.53
CA ALA A 89 1.14 -5.77 15.07
C ALA A 89 0.27 -6.38 16.18
N THR A 90 -0.88 -6.90 15.81
CA THR A 90 -1.79 -7.61 16.70
C THR A 90 -2.29 -8.88 16.03
N THR A 91 -2.76 -9.84 16.81
CA THR A 91 -3.44 -11.02 16.28
C THR A 91 -4.92 -10.69 16.08
N SER A 92 -5.42 -10.85 14.86
CA SER A 92 -6.84 -10.71 14.54
C SER A 92 -7.66 -11.88 15.11
N ASP A 93 -8.98 -11.74 15.11
CA ASP A 93 -9.88 -12.83 15.56
C ASP A 93 -9.78 -14.08 14.67
N ALA A 94 -9.30 -13.93 13.43
CA ALA A 94 -9.03 -15.03 12.52
C ALA A 94 -7.63 -15.66 12.71
N GLY A 95 -6.85 -15.27 13.72
CA GLY A 95 -5.53 -15.80 14.00
C GLY A 95 -4.40 -15.25 13.13
N SER A 96 -4.68 -14.26 12.26
CA SER A 96 -3.69 -13.65 11.37
C SER A 96 -3.09 -12.39 12.00
N VAL A 97 -1.87 -12.03 11.60
CA VAL A 97 -1.25 -10.76 11.98
C VAL A 97 -2.01 -9.60 11.32
N ALA A 98 -2.38 -8.61 12.12
CA ALA A 98 -3.06 -7.40 11.67
C ALA A 98 -2.28 -6.14 12.07
N TYR A 99 -2.24 -5.16 11.17
CA TYR A 99 -1.58 -3.86 11.35
C TYR A 99 -2.64 -2.74 11.30
N VAL A 100 -3.53 -2.75 12.29
CA VAL A 100 -4.63 -1.79 12.43
C VAL A 100 -4.60 -1.16 13.81
N PRO A 101 -5.15 0.05 14.00
CA PRO A 101 -5.30 0.62 15.33
C PRO A 101 -6.06 -0.35 16.24
N SER A 102 -5.46 -0.71 17.36
CA SER A 102 -6.01 -1.66 18.30
C SER A 102 -5.69 -1.24 19.73
N LYS A 103 -6.62 -1.52 20.64
CA LYS A 103 -6.39 -1.41 22.09
C LYS A 103 -5.85 -2.72 22.69
N ARG A 104 -5.70 -3.76 21.86
CA ARG A 104 -5.11 -5.03 22.31
C ARG A 104 -3.66 -4.81 22.67
N HIS A 105 -3.29 -5.28 23.83
CA HIS A 105 -1.93 -5.26 24.35
C HIS A 105 -1.60 -6.66 24.86
N ASP A 106 -0.47 -7.19 24.43
CA ASP A 106 0.09 -8.43 24.96
C ASP A 106 0.93 -8.07 26.20
N PRO A 107 0.59 -8.57 27.41
CA PRO A 107 1.35 -8.26 28.62
C PRO A 107 2.81 -8.72 28.57
N SER A 108 3.17 -9.67 27.70
CA SER A 108 4.56 -10.09 27.50
C SER A 108 5.38 -9.13 26.64
N ALA A 109 4.73 -8.24 25.87
CA ALA A 109 5.39 -7.27 25.02
C ALA A 109 5.87 -6.07 25.84
N THR A 110 7.12 -6.12 26.32
CA THR A 110 7.75 -5.04 27.09
C THR A 110 8.15 -3.82 26.25
N THR A 111 8.28 -4.00 24.93
CA THR A 111 8.62 -2.95 23.97
C THR A 111 7.78 -3.16 22.73
N THR A 112 7.08 -2.12 22.30
CA THR A 112 6.23 -2.17 21.10
C THR A 112 6.72 -1.17 20.06
N PHE A 113 6.27 -1.32 18.82
CA PHE A 113 6.65 -0.42 17.74
C PHE A 113 6.21 1.03 18.00
N THR A 114 5.01 1.21 18.54
CA THR A 114 4.46 2.54 18.82
C THR A 114 5.17 3.25 19.97
N ASP A 115 5.74 2.52 20.94
CA ASP A 115 6.52 3.10 22.04
C ASP A 115 7.82 3.74 21.55
N MET A 116 8.38 3.18 20.48
CA MET A 116 9.65 3.60 19.91
C MET A 116 9.48 4.65 18.80
N THR A 117 8.31 4.73 18.17
CA THR A 117 8.12 5.45 16.91
C THR A 117 7.39 6.77 17.13
N SER A 118 7.80 7.80 16.37
CA SER A 118 7.16 9.12 16.40
C SER A 118 5.66 9.02 16.07
N SER A 119 4.91 10.02 16.53
CA SER A 119 3.45 10.10 16.39
C SER A 119 2.96 10.11 14.94
N SER A 120 1.65 9.99 14.75
CA SER A 120 0.98 10.09 13.45
C SER A 120 1.24 11.42 12.75
N VAL A 121 1.23 11.39 11.42
CA VAL A 121 1.45 12.56 10.55
C VAL A 121 0.25 12.74 9.63
N VAL A 122 -0.25 13.98 9.56
CA VAL A 122 -1.29 14.36 8.60
C VAL A 122 -0.64 14.93 7.34
N VAL A 123 -1.03 14.39 6.19
CA VAL A 123 -0.50 14.75 4.87
C VAL A 123 -1.63 15.26 3.99
N LYS A 124 -1.49 16.47 3.46
CA LYS A 124 -2.38 17.01 2.43
C LYS A 124 -1.70 16.86 1.07
N LEU A 125 -2.41 16.22 0.14
CA LEU A 125 -1.95 15.94 -1.22
C LEU A 125 -2.91 16.56 -2.22
N ALA A 126 -2.37 17.37 -3.13
CA ALA A 126 -3.13 17.80 -4.30
C ALA A 126 -3.40 16.60 -5.25
N ALA A 127 -4.20 16.82 -6.28
CA ALA A 127 -4.37 15.83 -7.35
C ALA A 127 -3.01 15.46 -7.94
N HIS A 128 -2.78 14.17 -8.17
CA HIS A 128 -1.56 13.60 -8.73
C HIS A 128 -0.26 13.93 -7.97
N GLN A 129 -0.35 14.34 -6.71
CA GLN A 129 0.81 14.66 -5.87
C GLN A 129 1.27 13.46 -5.06
N ALA A 130 2.60 13.36 -4.89
CA ALA A 130 3.24 12.47 -3.93
C ALA A 130 4.08 13.27 -2.93
N LYS A 131 4.14 12.81 -1.68
CA LYS A 131 5.01 13.35 -0.62
C LYS A 131 5.67 12.24 0.16
N THR A 132 6.92 12.48 0.58
CA THR A 132 7.62 11.58 1.50
C THR A 132 7.27 11.95 2.93
N VAL A 133 6.90 10.95 3.72
CA VAL A 133 6.68 11.04 5.17
C VAL A 133 7.77 10.23 5.86
N ALA A 134 8.31 10.77 6.95
CA ALA A 134 9.36 10.15 7.72
C ALA A 134 8.91 9.89 9.15
N PHE A 135 9.23 8.72 9.67
CA PHE A 135 8.98 8.30 11.05
C PHE A 135 10.32 7.97 11.72
N LYS A 136 10.59 8.62 12.84
CA LYS A 136 11.76 8.32 13.68
C LYS A 136 11.40 7.21 14.66
N THR A 137 12.21 6.18 14.70
CA THR A 137 12.08 5.07 15.65
C THR A 137 13.35 5.01 16.49
N THR A 138 13.24 5.26 17.78
CA THR A 138 14.36 5.25 18.74
C THR A 138 14.33 3.96 19.54
N ILE A 139 15.38 3.16 19.42
CA ILE A 139 15.51 1.90 20.11
C ILE A 139 15.86 2.16 21.58
N PRO A 140 15.20 1.54 22.56
CA PRO A 140 15.55 1.70 23.97
C PRO A 140 17.02 1.35 24.23
N LYS A 141 17.65 2.07 25.15
CA LYS A 141 19.05 1.78 25.56
C LYS A 141 19.20 0.39 26.18
N SER A 142 18.17 -0.11 26.83
CA SER A 142 18.10 -1.49 27.34
C SER A 142 18.02 -2.54 26.25
N GLY A 143 17.72 -2.12 25.00
CA GLY A 143 17.38 -3.05 23.93
C GLY A 143 16.05 -3.77 24.17
N PHE A 144 15.82 -4.81 23.38
CA PHE A 144 14.74 -5.79 23.54
C PHE A 144 15.18 -7.10 22.93
N GLN A 145 14.61 -8.20 23.39
CA GLN A 145 14.85 -9.53 22.80
C GLN A 145 13.79 -9.87 21.78
N GLY A 146 14.18 -10.60 20.74
CA GLY A 146 13.27 -11.07 19.71
C GLY A 146 12.99 -10.03 18.63
N GLU A 147 11.76 -9.97 18.19
CA GLU A 147 11.32 -9.18 17.04
C GLU A 147 10.17 -8.26 17.42
N VAL A 148 10.25 -6.98 17.03
CA VAL A 148 9.15 -6.02 17.17
C VAL A 148 8.51 -5.79 15.83
N LEU A 149 7.24 -6.11 15.73
CA LEU A 149 6.43 -5.95 14.52
C LEU A 149 5.52 -4.73 14.64
N GLY A 150 5.48 -3.94 13.58
CA GLY A 150 4.59 -2.79 13.49
C GLY A 150 4.27 -2.43 12.05
N GLY A 151 3.41 -1.46 11.86
CA GLY A 151 2.98 -1.01 10.54
C GLY A 151 2.65 0.47 10.52
N LEU A 152 2.37 0.97 9.32
CA LEU A 152 1.81 2.29 9.10
C LEU A 152 0.39 2.15 8.58
N PHE A 153 -0.56 2.60 9.36
CA PHE A 153 -1.97 2.59 9.01
C PHE A 153 -2.37 3.95 8.41
N VAL A 154 -3.02 3.93 7.26
CA VAL A 154 -3.39 5.17 6.55
C VAL A 154 -4.91 5.29 6.50
N THR A 155 -5.41 6.43 6.93
CA THR A 155 -6.83 6.79 6.85
C THR A 155 -7.01 8.10 6.11
N ASN A 156 -8.19 8.25 5.50
CA ASN A 156 -8.68 9.53 5.04
C ASN A 156 -9.71 10.06 6.06
N PRO A 157 -9.33 10.98 6.94
CA PRO A 157 -10.23 11.47 7.99
C PRO A 157 -11.41 12.28 7.45
N THR A 158 -11.36 12.70 6.18
CA THR A 158 -12.44 13.47 5.53
C THR A 158 -13.35 12.60 4.66
N ALA A 159 -13.02 11.33 4.46
CA ALA A 159 -13.90 10.39 3.79
C ALA A 159 -15.09 10.09 4.72
N ASN A 160 -16.31 10.27 4.23
CA ASN A 160 -17.53 9.95 4.97
C ASN A 160 -17.45 8.54 5.56
N ALA A 161 -17.83 8.40 6.82
CA ALA A 161 -17.78 7.17 7.63
C ALA A 161 -18.57 5.97 7.04
N ALA A 162 -19.26 6.15 5.92
CA ALA A 162 -20.07 5.14 5.25
C ALA A 162 -19.28 4.17 4.35
N ARG A 163 -17.98 4.35 4.16
CA ARG A 163 -17.14 3.42 3.40
C ARG A 163 -16.00 2.95 4.28
N PRO A 164 -15.83 1.63 4.51
CA PRO A 164 -14.64 1.14 5.18
C PRO A 164 -13.43 1.62 4.37
N THR A 165 -12.61 2.45 5.00
CA THR A 165 -11.34 2.89 4.43
C THR A 165 -10.48 1.65 4.28
N THR A 166 -10.14 1.29 3.05
CA THR A 166 -9.23 0.17 2.80
C THR A 166 -7.88 0.59 3.37
N SER A 167 -7.56 0.07 4.55
CA SER A 167 -6.27 0.27 5.19
C SER A 167 -5.25 -0.61 4.46
N GLN A 168 -4.25 0.01 3.85
CA GLN A 168 -3.06 -0.72 3.45
C GLN A 168 -2.09 -0.69 4.64
N GLY A 169 -1.97 -1.82 5.33
CA GLY A 169 -0.95 -2.03 6.35
C GLY A 169 0.36 -2.38 5.67
N PHE A 170 1.44 -1.69 6.02
CA PHE A 170 2.80 -2.09 5.69
C PHE A 170 3.42 -2.78 6.91
N MET A 171 4.05 -3.92 6.66
CA MET A 171 4.79 -4.64 7.68
C MET A 171 6.14 -3.96 7.89
N LEU A 172 6.40 -3.50 9.11
CA LEU A 172 7.73 -3.16 9.61
C LEU A 172 8.21 -4.32 10.45
N LYS A 173 9.14 -5.10 9.91
CA LYS A 173 9.77 -6.18 10.63
C LYS A 173 11.13 -5.72 11.14
N ASN A 174 11.26 -5.51 12.46
CA ASN A 174 12.53 -5.23 13.10
C ASN A 174 13.01 -6.51 13.79
N ARG A 175 14.14 -7.04 13.35
CA ARG A 175 14.74 -8.22 13.95
C ARG A 175 15.93 -7.81 14.80
N TYR A 176 15.93 -8.19 16.07
CA TYR A 176 17.10 -8.17 16.93
C TYR A 176 17.92 -9.43 16.64
N ALA A 177 19.20 -9.27 16.34
CA ALA A 177 20.12 -10.42 16.35
C ALA A 177 20.85 -10.42 17.68
N GLU A 178 20.70 -11.52 18.40
CA GLU A 178 21.56 -11.80 19.55
C GLU A 178 23.03 -11.70 19.13
N VAL A 179 23.81 -11.02 19.97
CA VAL A 179 25.27 -11.08 19.98
C VAL A 179 25.69 -12.28 20.81
#